data_01c226439d1c08e073eddc17b7e46342
#
_entry.id   01c226439d1c08e073eddc17b7e46342
#
_cell.length_a   1.000
_cell.length_b   1.000
_cell.length_c   1.000
_cell.angle_alpha   90.00
_cell.angle_beta   90.00
_cell.angle_gamma   90.00
#
_symmetry.space_group_name_H-M   'P 1'
#
loop_
_entity.id
_entity.type
_entity.pdbx_description
1 polymer ?
#
loop_
_entity_poly.entity_id
_entity_poly.type
_entity_poly.pdbx_seq_one_letter_code
_entity_poly.pdbx_strand_id
1 'polypeptide(L)'
;MIYGIEAASFHVPSLYLEIKDLAEKRNIEPAKLEKGLGLHKMAFPDVHEDAATFAAEALLKLIRDYNLNPKEISRIYLGTESALDAAKPTATYAMQMVETVLEKDFGARCFKNCDVVDMTFACVG
;
A
#
# COMPACT_ATOMS: atom_id res chain seq x y z
N MET A 1 20.07 -18.65 13.21
CA MET A 1 19.57 -17.55 12.35
C MET A 1 18.13 -17.30 12.77
N ILE A 2 17.79 -16.07 13.15
CA ILE A 2 16.43 -15.72 13.60
C ILE A 2 15.77 -15.00 12.43
N TYR A 3 14.62 -15.50 11.98
CA TYR A 3 13.81 -14.87 10.97
C TYR A 3 12.57 -14.24 11.62
N GLY A 4 12.17 -13.08 11.18
CA GLY A 4 11.00 -12.41 11.71
C GLY A 4 10.67 -11.14 10.93
N ILE A 5 9.58 -10.49 11.30
CA ILE A 5 9.22 -9.17 10.79
C ILE A 5 10.00 -8.14 11.59
N GLU A 6 10.89 -7.41 10.94
CA GLU A 6 11.70 -6.36 11.56
C GLU A 6 10.93 -5.04 11.65
N ALA A 7 10.16 -4.70 10.62
CA ALA A 7 9.41 -3.46 10.55
C ALA A 7 8.12 -3.62 9.75
N ALA A 8 7.11 -2.83 10.09
CA ALA A 8 5.85 -2.79 9.37
C ALA A 8 5.30 -1.37 9.35
N SER A 9 4.64 -0.98 8.28
CA SER A 9 3.89 0.26 8.18
C SER A 9 2.63 0.07 7.36
N PHE A 10 1.76 1.06 7.40
CA PHE A 10 0.56 1.10 6.58
C PHE A 10 0.23 2.55 6.22
N HIS A 11 -0.53 2.70 5.15
CA HIS A 11 -1.14 3.96 4.75
C HIS A 11 -2.65 3.80 4.65
N VAL A 12 -3.38 4.81 5.06
CA VAL A 12 -4.85 4.89 4.96
C VAL A 12 -5.18 6.23 4.32
N PRO A 13 -6.00 6.26 3.26
CA PRO A 13 -6.46 7.52 2.67
C PRO A 13 -7.26 8.35 3.68
N SER A 14 -7.32 9.66 3.46
CA SER A 14 -7.98 10.60 4.36
C SER A 14 -9.50 10.61 4.23
N LEU A 15 -10.01 10.21 3.07
CA LEU A 15 -11.44 10.15 2.80
C LEU A 15 -12.05 8.85 3.30
N TYR A 16 -13.23 8.92 3.88
CA TYR A 16 -13.96 7.74 4.34
C TYR A 16 -15.48 7.95 4.30
N LEU A 17 -16.19 6.84 4.24
CA LEU A 17 -17.63 6.74 4.45
C LEU A 17 -17.92 6.04 5.78
N GLU A 18 -18.92 6.52 6.50
CA GLU A 18 -19.49 5.73 7.59
C GLU A 18 -20.20 4.50 7.02
N ILE A 19 -20.03 3.35 7.65
CA ILE A 19 -20.63 2.10 7.16
C ILE A 19 -22.16 2.18 7.18
N LYS A 20 -22.76 2.91 8.09
CA LYS A 20 -24.20 3.13 8.15
C LYS A 20 -24.72 3.83 6.88
N ASP A 21 -24.02 4.85 6.41
CA ASP A 21 -24.42 5.59 5.22
C ASP A 21 -24.26 4.73 3.96
N LEU A 22 -23.21 3.92 3.90
CA LEU A 22 -23.00 2.96 2.82
C LEU A 22 -24.10 1.90 2.81
N ALA A 23 -24.41 1.34 3.97
CA ALA A 23 -25.42 0.29 4.12
C ALA A 23 -26.81 0.80 3.68
N GLU A 24 -27.19 2.01 4.08
CA GLU A 24 -28.42 2.66 3.66
C GLU A 24 -28.49 2.80 2.14
N LYS A 25 -27.44 3.35 1.51
CA LYS A 25 -27.37 3.53 0.05
C LYS A 25 -27.39 2.22 -0.73
N ARG A 26 -26.91 1.14 -0.14
CA ARG A 26 -26.87 -0.20 -0.76
C ARG A 26 -28.06 -1.08 -0.38
N ASN A 27 -29.00 -0.60 0.45
CA ASN A 27 -30.11 -1.39 1.02
C ASN A 27 -29.61 -2.69 1.71
N ILE A 28 -28.53 -2.58 2.46
CA ILE A 28 -27.94 -3.67 3.23
C ILE A 28 -28.14 -3.37 4.71
N GLU A 29 -28.45 -4.39 5.50
CA GLU A 29 -28.51 -4.25 6.95
C GLU A 29 -27.13 -3.87 7.51
N PRO A 30 -26.97 -2.72 8.21
CA PRO A 30 -25.68 -2.27 8.73
C PRO A 30 -24.97 -3.31 9.59
N ALA A 31 -25.72 -4.07 10.38
CA ALA A 31 -25.17 -5.11 11.26
C ALA A 31 -24.38 -6.20 10.51
N LYS A 32 -24.69 -6.46 9.24
CA LYS A 32 -23.92 -7.41 8.42
C LYS A 32 -22.49 -6.93 8.17
N LEU A 33 -22.31 -5.61 7.97
CA LEU A 33 -21.00 -5.01 7.73
C LEU A 33 -20.26 -4.75 9.05
N GLU A 34 -20.96 -4.20 10.06
CA GLU A 34 -20.37 -3.87 11.36
C GLU A 34 -19.98 -5.11 12.15
N LYS A 35 -20.90 -6.07 12.32
CA LYS A 35 -20.67 -7.27 13.13
C LYS A 35 -20.00 -8.39 12.33
N GLY A 36 -20.37 -8.55 11.05
CA GLY A 36 -19.83 -9.61 10.20
C GLY A 36 -18.40 -9.36 9.77
N LEU A 37 -18.06 -8.11 9.42
CA LEU A 37 -16.74 -7.72 8.92
C LEU A 37 -15.95 -6.84 9.88
N GLY A 38 -16.55 -6.41 11.00
CA GLY A 38 -15.90 -5.50 11.96
C GLY A 38 -15.68 -4.09 11.42
N LEU A 39 -16.43 -3.68 10.39
CA LEU A 39 -16.25 -2.39 9.72
C LEU A 39 -17.11 -1.30 10.35
N HIS A 40 -16.50 -0.19 10.72
CA HIS A 40 -17.21 1.02 11.15
C HIS A 40 -17.12 2.13 10.10
N LYS A 41 -15.99 2.21 9.42
CA LYS A 41 -15.67 3.16 8.36
C LYS A 41 -15.03 2.43 7.19
N MET A 42 -15.27 2.92 5.98
CA MET A 42 -14.61 2.46 4.77
C MET A 42 -13.84 3.63 4.17
N ALA A 43 -12.52 3.53 4.16
CA ALA A 43 -11.68 4.49 3.47
C ALA A 43 -11.78 4.30 1.95
N PHE A 44 -11.65 5.37 1.20
CA PHE A 44 -11.63 5.33 -0.26
C PHE A 44 -10.64 6.35 -0.82
N PRO A 45 -10.09 6.09 -2.01
CA PRO A 45 -9.11 6.97 -2.62
C PRO A 45 -9.71 8.31 -3.03
N ASP A 46 -8.94 9.38 -2.92
CA ASP A 46 -9.20 10.64 -3.59
C ASP A 46 -8.85 10.52 -5.08
N VAL A 47 -9.19 11.54 -5.89
CA VAL A 47 -9.04 11.54 -7.36
C VAL A 47 -7.59 11.36 -7.84
N HIS A 48 -6.63 11.61 -6.99
CA HIS A 48 -5.19 11.49 -7.27
C HIS A 48 -4.54 10.27 -6.59
N GLU A 49 -5.33 9.43 -5.92
CA GLU A 49 -4.85 8.26 -5.18
C GLU A 49 -5.25 6.96 -5.89
N ASP A 50 -4.38 5.97 -5.83
CA ASP A 50 -4.56 4.63 -6.36
C ASP A 50 -3.68 3.62 -5.62
N ALA A 51 -3.67 2.36 -6.07
CA ALA A 51 -2.88 1.30 -5.45
C ALA A 51 -1.37 1.60 -5.45
N ALA A 52 -0.85 2.29 -6.47
CA ALA A 52 0.57 2.63 -6.52
C ALA A 52 0.93 3.75 -5.54
N THR A 53 0.08 4.78 -5.43
CA THR A 53 0.29 5.87 -4.47
C THR A 53 0.18 5.38 -3.04
N PHE A 54 -0.80 4.51 -2.73
CA PHE A 54 -0.90 3.89 -1.40
C PHE A 54 0.34 3.06 -1.04
N ALA A 55 0.83 2.27 -1.99
CA ALA A 55 2.04 1.48 -1.80
C ALA A 55 3.27 2.39 -1.61
N ALA A 56 3.37 3.49 -2.37
CA ALA A 56 4.45 4.46 -2.23
C ALA A 56 4.44 5.14 -0.86
N GLU A 57 3.29 5.59 -0.37
CA GLU A 57 3.16 6.20 0.96
C GLU A 57 3.52 5.22 2.07
N ALA A 58 3.03 3.97 1.99
CA ALA A 58 3.37 2.94 2.98
C ALA A 58 4.88 2.62 2.97
N LEU A 59 5.50 2.50 1.78
CA LEU A 59 6.93 2.23 1.65
C LEU A 59 7.78 3.41 2.15
N LEU A 60 7.41 4.64 1.79
CA LEU A 60 8.11 5.84 2.23
C LEU A 60 8.04 6.01 3.76
N LYS A 61 6.84 5.77 4.32
CA LYS A 61 6.63 5.76 5.76
C LYS A 61 7.49 4.70 6.45
N LEU A 62 7.52 3.47 5.92
CA LEU A 62 8.36 2.39 6.45
C LEU A 62 9.83 2.79 6.51
N ILE A 63 10.36 3.34 5.41
CA ILE A 63 11.75 3.76 5.32
C ILE A 63 12.08 4.85 6.34
N ARG A 64 11.20 5.85 6.47
CA ARG A 64 11.40 6.98 7.38
C ARG A 64 11.26 6.62 8.84
N ASP A 65 10.20 5.90 9.20
CA ASP A 65 9.89 5.57 10.60
C ASP A 65 10.96 4.64 11.21
N TYR A 66 11.56 3.77 10.39
CA TYR A 66 12.55 2.81 10.84
C TYR A 66 13.98 3.13 10.38
N ASN A 67 14.17 4.30 9.74
CA ASN A 67 15.47 4.76 9.24
C ASN A 67 16.18 3.70 8.38
N LEU A 68 15.42 3.06 7.48
CA LEU A 68 15.95 2.02 6.61
C LEU A 68 16.79 2.62 5.49
N ASN A 69 17.84 1.90 5.10
CA ASN A 69 18.61 2.27 3.93
C ASN A 69 17.97 1.63 2.67
N PRO A 70 17.37 2.42 1.75
CA PRO A 70 16.72 1.86 0.56
C PRO A 70 17.68 1.07 -0.35
N LYS A 71 18.99 1.34 -0.30
CA LYS A 71 20.00 0.61 -1.07
C LYS A 71 20.20 -0.84 -0.61
N GLU A 72 19.76 -1.17 0.60
CA GLU A 72 19.83 -2.50 1.19
C GLU A 72 18.56 -3.33 1.01
N ILE A 73 17.49 -2.69 0.52
CA ILE A 73 16.24 -3.39 0.20
C ILE A 73 16.44 -4.15 -1.12
N SER A 74 16.42 -5.47 -1.04
CA SER A 74 16.67 -6.34 -2.19
C SER A 74 15.39 -6.74 -2.93
N ARG A 75 14.23 -6.68 -2.27
CA ARG A 75 12.96 -7.06 -2.89
C ARG A 75 11.76 -6.39 -2.22
N ILE A 76 10.79 -5.99 -3.04
CA ILE A 76 9.49 -5.47 -2.64
C ILE A 76 8.41 -6.40 -3.19
N TYR A 77 7.53 -6.88 -2.31
CA TYR A 77 6.31 -7.58 -2.68
C TYR A 77 5.13 -6.65 -2.45
N LEU A 78 4.31 -6.46 -3.48
CA LEU A 78 3.07 -5.70 -3.38
C LEU A 78 1.88 -6.65 -3.56
N GLY A 79 1.09 -6.83 -2.50
CA GLY A 79 -0.18 -7.54 -2.57
C GLY A 79 -1.30 -6.56 -2.94
N THR A 80 -1.94 -6.77 -4.08
CA THR A 80 -3.07 -5.95 -4.51
C THR A 80 -3.98 -6.71 -5.46
N GLU A 81 -5.28 -6.42 -5.38
CA GLU A 81 -6.29 -6.85 -6.36
C GLU A 81 -6.67 -5.70 -7.32
N SER A 82 -6.04 -4.54 -7.17
CA SER A 82 -6.29 -3.32 -7.96
C SER A 82 -5.02 -2.86 -8.67
N ALA A 83 -4.36 -3.81 -9.37
CA ALA A 83 -3.17 -3.49 -10.15
C ALA A 83 -3.46 -2.43 -11.23
N LEU A 84 -2.52 -1.53 -11.45
CA LEU A 84 -2.66 -0.46 -12.46
C LEU A 84 -2.43 -0.95 -13.88
N ASP A 85 -1.64 -2.02 -14.04
CA ASP A 85 -1.14 -2.46 -15.34
C ASP A 85 -1.11 -4.00 -15.37
N ALA A 86 -1.41 -4.56 -16.53
CA ALA A 86 -1.36 -6.01 -16.75
C ALA A 86 0.03 -6.51 -17.18
N ALA A 87 0.92 -5.63 -17.62
CA ALA A 87 2.24 -5.97 -18.17
C ALA A 87 3.40 -5.51 -17.28
N LYS A 88 3.18 -4.53 -16.41
CA LYS A 88 4.20 -3.96 -15.53
C LYS A 88 3.74 -4.03 -14.08
N PRO A 89 4.57 -4.53 -13.16
CA PRO A 89 4.22 -4.56 -11.74
C PRO A 89 3.88 -3.17 -11.19
N THR A 90 2.76 -3.06 -10.49
CA THR A 90 2.34 -1.82 -9.80
C THR A 90 3.39 -1.34 -8.81
N ALA A 91 4.11 -2.28 -8.18
CA ALA A 91 5.22 -2.00 -7.28
C ALA A 91 6.35 -1.17 -7.94
N THR A 92 6.54 -1.25 -9.26
CA THR A 92 7.55 -0.41 -9.95
C THR A 92 7.19 1.06 -9.97
N TYR A 93 5.89 1.38 -10.05
CA TYR A 93 5.41 2.77 -9.97
C TYR A 93 5.61 3.32 -8.56
N ALA A 94 5.23 2.55 -7.53
CA ALA A 94 5.44 2.91 -6.14
C ALA A 94 6.93 3.14 -5.83
N MET A 95 7.79 2.21 -6.23
CA MET A 95 9.23 2.30 -6.05
C MET A 95 9.80 3.56 -6.69
N GLN A 96 9.41 3.90 -7.92
CA GLN A 96 9.89 5.09 -8.62
C GLN A 96 9.46 6.38 -7.93
N MET A 97 8.22 6.47 -7.44
CA MET A 97 7.74 7.62 -6.67
C MET A 97 8.57 7.84 -5.41
N VAL A 98 8.81 6.77 -4.65
CA VAL A 98 9.62 6.83 -3.43
C VAL A 98 11.07 7.19 -3.75
N GLU A 99 11.65 6.63 -4.83
CA GLU A 99 13.00 6.95 -5.27
C GLU A 99 13.16 8.44 -5.57
N THR A 100 12.19 9.04 -6.26
CA THR A 100 12.17 10.48 -6.55
C THR A 100 12.17 11.32 -5.27
N VAL A 101 11.39 10.93 -4.28
CA VAL A 101 11.34 11.64 -2.98
C VAL A 101 12.64 11.52 -2.21
N LEU A 102 13.27 10.34 -2.25
CA LEU A 102 14.49 10.03 -1.50
C LEU A 102 15.78 10.43 -2.21
N GLU A 103 15.72 10.94 -3.45
CA GLU A 103 16.89 11.24 -4.26
C GLU A 103 17.87 12.21 -3.58
N LYS A 104 17.34 13.20 -2.83
CA LYS A 104 18.17 14.18 -2.12
C LYS A 104 19.01 13.55 -1.00
N ASP A 105 18.47 12.52 -0.35
CA ASP A 105 19.08 11.89 0.82
C ASP A 105 19.98 10.70 0.44
N PHE A 106 19.58 9.94 -0.56
CA PHE A 106 20.23 8.68 -0.93
C PHE A 106 20.85 8.68 -2.33
N GLY A 107 20.62 9.73 -3.13
CA GLY A 107 21.04 9.82 -4.53
C GLY A 107 20.09 9.10 -5.46
N ALA A 108 20.24 9.36 -6.76
CA ALA A 108 19.43 8.73 -7.80
C ALA A 108 19.57 7.21 -7.81
N ARG A 109 18.46 6.53 -8.15
CA ARG A 109 18.41 5.06 -8.29
C ARG A 109 18.79 4.33 -6.99
N CYS A 110 18.27 4.79 -5.86
CA CYS A 110 18.55 4.16 -4.57
C CYS A 110 18.02 2.72 -4.48
N PHE A 111 17.04 2.32 -5.30
CA PHE A 111 16.53 0.94 -5.41
C PHE A 111 17.13 0.13 -6.58
N LYS A 112 18.28 0.52 -7.14
CA LYS A 112 18.87 -0.12 -8.33
C LYS A 112 19.08 -1.64 -8.23
N ASN A 113 19.17 -2.17 -7.03
CA ASN A 113 19.39 -3.60 -6.75
C ASN A 113 18.13 -4.27 -6.19
N CYS A 114 16.98 -3.59 -6.25
CA CYS A 114 15.71 -4.09 -5.70
C CYS A 114 14.85 -4.70 -6.79
N ASP A 115 14.45 -5.94 -6.60
CA ASP A 115 13.42 -6.59 -7.40
C ASP A 115 12.03 -6.21 -6.89
N VAL A 116 11.04 -6.22 -7.78
CA VAL A 116 9.64 -5.98 -7.40
C VAL A 116 8.75 -7.11 -7.92
N VAL A 117 7.76 -7.49 -7.12
CA VAL A 117 6.80 -8.54 -7.45
C VAL A 117 5.40 -8.09 -7.00
N ASP A 118 4.45 -8.08 -7.93
CA ASP A 118 3.04 -7.94 -7.58
C ASP A 118 2.44 -9.32 -7.28
N MET A 119 1.69 -9.39 -6.20
CA MET A 119 0.88 -10.54 -5.81
C MET A 119 -0.59 -10.17 -6.05
N THR A 120 -1.13 -10.61 -7.19
CA THR A 120 -2.43 -10.16 -7.70
C THR A 120 -3.64 -10.85 -7.06
N PHE A 121 -3.42 -11.90 -6.27
CA PHE A 121 -4.47 -12.60 -5.51
C PHE A 121 -4.23 -12.43 -4.01
N ALA A 122 -4.12 -11.18 -3.58
CA ALA A 122 -3.68 -10.82 -2.24
C ALA A 122 -4.56 -11.35 -1.10
N CYS A 123 -5.85 -11.59 -1.36
CA CYS A 123 -6.77 -12.11 -0.32
C CYS A 123 -6.70 -13.63 -0.16
N VAL A 124 -6.26 -14.39 -1.17
CA VAL A 124 -6.31 -15.86 -1.20
C VAL A 124 -5.02 -16.51 -1.76
N GLY A 125 -4.05 -15.70 -2.14
CA GLY A 125 -2.77 -16.16 -2.67
C GLY A 125 -1.73 -16.49 -1.62
#